data_9f393be2c8dbf66509eb9d71a10fdf1f
#
_entry.id   9f393be2c8dbf66509eb9d71a10fdf1f
#
_cell.length_a   1.000
_cell.length_b   1.000
_cell.length_c   1.000
_cell.angle_alpha   90.00
_cell.angle_beta   90.00
_cell.angle_gamma   90.00
#
_symmetry.space_group_name_H-M   'P 1'
#
loop_
_entity.id
_entity.type
_entity.pdbx_description
1 polymer ?
#
loop_
_entity_poly.entity_id
_entity_poly.type
_entity_poly.pdbx_seq_one_letter_code
_entity_poly.pdbx_strand_id
1 'polypeptide(L)'
;MSSVTLDDLKARHKTFKRRHPMRREALFLVSIGLLYAATSAVLALAGNVPAAPVIAGLDIDNYYAWQIVFVLPLIFAVWVLSSGVLLALGTMGCHRSDVLCRASRAWGWPLLLAWVPSAVEAAFAALGMGQAEWVEILSVPGPWQTAYLAFYTAAASVAVLKFVRTARTIHKRSWATSVATGVAAAIVAIGVFALFVR
;
A
#
# COMPACT_ATOMS: atom_id res chain seq x y z
N MET A 1 28.37 -39.19 -3.05
CA MET A 1 27.59 -38.05 -2.53
C MET A 1 28.26 -36.77 -3.00
N SER A 2 27.71 -36.05 -4.00
CA SER A 2 28.29 -34.81 -4.49
C SER A 2 27.99 -33.70 -3.49
N SER A 3 29.03 -33.07 -2.98
CA SER A 3 28.91 -31.91 -2.09
C SER A 3 28.31 -30.74 -2.87
N VAL A 4 27.11 -30.33 -2.51
CA VAL A 4 26.47 -29.10 -3.04
C VAL A 4 27.30 -27.91 -2.53
N THR A 5 27.92 -27.16 -3.43
CA THR A 5 28.72 -26.00 -3.07
C THR A 5 27.87 -24.77 -2.77
N LEU A 6 28.40 -23.84 -1.99
CA LEU A 6 27.73 -22.58 -1.65
C LEU A 6 27.38 -21.78 -2.92
N ASP A 7 28.17 -21.92 -3.98
CA ASP A 7 27.96 -21.26 -5.26
C ASP A 7 26.81 -21.89 -6.05
N ASP A 8 26.59 -23.20 -5.92
CA ASP A 8 25.41 -23.89 -6.50
C ASP A 8 24.12 -23.41 -5.82
N LEU A 9 24.15 -23.21 -4.50
CA LEU A 9 23.04 -22.65 -3.76
C LEU A 9 22.74 -21.20 -4.15
N LYS A 10 23.78 -20.38 -4.30
CA LYS A 10 23.64 -18.99 -4.79
C LYS A 10 23.12 -18.93 -6.23
N ALA A 11 23.60 -19.82 -7.11
CA ALA A 11 23.14 -19.91 -8.49
C ALA A 11 21.68 -20.35 -8.56
N ARG A 12 21.27 -21.35 -7.76
CA ARG A 12 19.87 -21.80 -7.65
C ARG A 12 18.97 -20.68 -7.09
N HIS A 13 19.43 -19.94 -6.08
CA HIS A 13 18.70 -18.81 -5.53
C HIS A 13 18.53 -17.66 -6.56
N LYS A 14 19.56 -17.40 -7.35
CA LYS A 14 19.55 -16.39 -8.44
C LYS A 14 18.63 -16.79 -9.60
N THR A 15 18.56 -18.08 -9.94
CA THR A 15 17.66 -18.63 -10.97
C THR A 15 16.21 -18.70 -10.49
N PHE A 16 15.98 -19.05 -9.23
CA PHE A 16 14.64 -19.01 -8.63
C PHE A 16 14.08 -17.59 -8.58
N LYS A 17 14.92 -16.61 -8.24
CA LYS A 17 14.57 -15.18 -8.22
C LYS A 17 14.20 -14.64 -9.61
N ARG A 18 14.72 -15.22 -10.70
CA ARG A 18 14.38 -14.85 -12.09
C ARG A 18 13.11 -15.51 -12.62
N ARG A 19 12.71 -16.69 -12.08
CA ARG A 19 11.63 -17.48 -12.68
C ARG A 19 10.21 -17.02 -12.32
N HIS A 20 10.01 -16.32 -11.16
CA HIS A 20 8.66 -15.92 -10.72
C HIS A 20 8.62 -14.53 -10.06
N PRO A 21 9.04 -13.45 -10.74
CA PRO A 21 9.04 -12.11 -10.13
C PRO A 21 7.61 -11.68 -9.73
N MET A 22 6.60 -11.95 -10.57
CA MET A 22 5.19 -11.61 -10.33
C MET A 22 4.63 -12.27 -9.06
N ARG A 23 4.93 -13.56 -8.82
CA ARG A 23 4.46 -14.26 -7.63
C ARG A 23 4.99 -13.63 -6.34
N ARG A 24 6.25 -13.23 -6.33
CA ARG A 24 6.87 -12.58 -5.17
C ARG A 24 6.22 -11.23 -4.87
N GLU A 25 5.98 -10.44 -5.90
CA GLU A 25 5.34 -9.13 -5.76
C GLU A 25 3.87 -9.24 -5.33
N ALA A 26 3.15 -10.21 -5.87
CA ALA A 26 1.79 -10.52 -5.41
C ALA A 26 1.77 -10.95 -3.95
N LEU A 27 2.68 -11.84 -3.51
CA LEU A 27 2.81 -12.24 -2.11
C LEU A 27 3.15 -11.06 -1.20
N PHE A 28 3.98 -10.12 -1.64
CA PHE A 28 4.26 -8.91 -0.90
C PHE A 28 3.00 -8.06 -0.67
N LEU A 29 2.18 -7.85 -1.71
CA LEU A 29 0.91 -7.13 -1.57
C LEU A 29 -0.11 -7.89 -0.73
N VAL A 30 -0.17 -9.23 -0.85
CA VAL A 30 -1.01 -10.08 0.02
C VAL A 30 -0.61 -9.91 1.48
N SER A 31 0.69 -9.93 1.79
CA SER A 31 1.17 -9.75 3.17
C SER A 31 0.73 -8.40 3.75
N ILE A 32 0.80 -7.33 2.95
CA ILE A 32 0.31 -6.00 3.36
C ILE A 32 -1.20 -6.04 3.59
N GLY A 33 -1.96 -6.64 2.65
CA GLY A 33 -3.42 -6.76 2.79
C GLY A 33 -3.83 -7.54 4.03
N LEU A 34 -3.09 -8.60 4.38
CA LEU A 34 -3.31 -9.36 5.61
C LEU A 34 -3.00 -8.54 6.88
N LEU A 35 -1.98 -7.67 6.84
CA LEU A 35 -1.72 -6.75 7.96
C LEU A 35 -2.89 -5.78 8.16
N TYR A 36 -3.41 -5.17 7.09
CA TYR A 36 -4.60 -4.32 7.16
C TYR A 36 -5.82 -5.09 7.65
N ALA A 37 -6.08 -6.28 7.13
CA ALA A 37 -7.20 -7.11 7.57
C ALA A 37 -7.08 -7.51 9.05
N ALA A 38 -5.88 -7.84 9.52
CA ALA A 38 -5.65 -8.20 10.92
C ALA A 38 -5.90 -6.99 11.86
N THR A 39 -5.41 -5.79 11.51
CA THR A 39 -5.69 -4.59 12.29
C THR A 39 -7.18 -4.25 12.29
N SER A 40 -7.86 -4.37 11.14
CA SER A 40 -9.30 -4.18 11.03
C SER A 40 -10.09 -5.18 11.89
N ALA A 41 -9.64 -6.43 11.96
CA ALA A 41 -10.26 -7.44 12.82
C ALA A 41 -10.15 -7.08 14.30
N VAL A 42 -9.00 -6.59 14.75
CA VAL A 42 -8.82 -6.10 16.13
C VAL A 42 -9.77 -4.96 16.43
N LEU A 43 -9.84 -3.95 15.53
CA LEU A 43 -10.71 -2.79 15.71
C LEU A 43 -12.20 -3.15 15.68
N ALA A 44 -12.61 -4.07 14.79
CA ALA A 44 -13.99 -4.57 14.74
C ALA A 44 -14.37 -5.32 16.03
N LEU A 45 -13.47 -6.18 16.53
CA LEU A 45 -13.70 -6.93 17.78
C LEU A 45 -13.76 -6.00 19.01
N ALA A 46 -13.04 -4.90 18.99
CA ALA A 46 -13.10 -3.87 20.03
C ALA A 46 -14.33 -2.95 19.92
N GLY A 47 -15.16 -3.12 18.87
CA GLY A 47 -16.33 -2.27 18.64
C GLY A 47 -15.98 -0.85 18.18
N ASN A 48 -14.76 -0.65 17.69
CA ASN A 48 -14.36 0.65 17.18
C ASN A 48 -14.99 0.93 15.82
N VAL A 49 -15.30 2.20 15.58
CA VAL A 49 -15.75 2.72 14.28
C VAL A 49 -14.77 3.81 13.80
N PRO A 50 -14.68 4.10 12.50
CA PRO A 50 -13.79 5.15 11.99
C PRO A 50 -14.15 6.51 12.61
N ALA A 51 -13.15 7.28 13.08
CA ALA A 51 -13.35 8.61 13.63
C ALA A 51 -13.79 9.66 12.56
N ALA A 52 -13.66 9.35 11.28
CA ALA A 52 -14.13 10.17 10.18
C ALA A 52 -14.94 9.33 9.17
N PRO A 53 -15.98 9.90 8.53
CA PRO A 53 -16.76 9.18 7.53
C PRO A 53 -15.88 8.74 6.36
N VAL A 54 -16.14 7.55 5.84
CA VAL A 54 -15.49 7.04 4.62
C VAL A 54 -16.17 7.65 3.42
N ILE A 55 -15.40 8.17 2.47
CA ILE A 55 -15.90 8.89 1.29
C ILE A 55 -16.85 8.02 0.44
N ALA A 56 -16.60 6.70 0.40
CA ALA A 56 -17.40 5.76 -0.39
C ALA A 56 -18.82 5.49 0.14
N GLY A 57 -19.25 6.17 1.21
CA GLY A 57 -20.60 5.98 1.78
C GLY A 57 -20.85 4.59 2.37
N LEU A 58 -19.79 3.90 2.80
CA LEU A 58 -19.90 2.61 3.48
C LEU A 58 -20.51 2.79 4.86
N ASP A 59 -21.21 1.76 5.33
CA ASP A 59 -21.75 1.71 6.69
C ASP A 59 -20.63 1.87 7.71
N ILE A 60 -20.69 2.98 8.47
CA ILE A 60 -19.64 3.35 9.43
C ILE A 60 -19.59 2.36 10.58
N ASP A 61 -20.73 1.87 11.06
CA ASP A 61 -20.82 1.00 12.23
C ASP A 61 -20.17 -0.36 11.97
N ASN A 62 -20.21 -0.83 10.73
CA ASN A 62 -19.62 -2.10 10.30
C ASN A 62 -18.37 -1.93 9.42
N TYR A 63 -17.81 -0.73 9.35
CA TYR A 63 -16.72 -0.42 8.43
C TYR A 63 -15.52 -1.36 8.56
N TYR A 64 -15.03 -1.59 9.77
CA TYR A 64 -13.86 -2.45 9.97
C TYR A 64 -14.15 -3.92 9.64
N ALA A 65 -15.38 -4.40 9.87
CA ALA A 65 -15.79 -5.73 9.45
C ALA A 65 -15.80 -5.85 7.91
N TRP A 66 -16.31 -4.85 7.21
CA TRP A 66 -16.24 -4.77 5.75
C TRP A 66 -14.81 -4.64 5.24
N GLN A 67 -13.97 -3.86 5.91
CA GLN A 67 -12.58 -3.65 5.52
C GLN A 67 -11.78 -4.96 5.50
N ILE A 68 -12.03 -5.90 6.39
CA ILE A 68 -11.41 -7.23 6.38
C ILE A 68 -11.61 -7.91 5.02
N VAL A 69 -12.78 -7.78 4.43
CA VAL A 69 -13.14 -8.46 3.19
C VAL A 69 -12.62 -7.70 1.97
N PHE A 70 -12.79 -6.38 1.91
CA PHE A 70 -12.51 -5.63 0.70
C PHE A 70 -11.07 -5.11 0.58
N VAL A 71 -10.29 -5.01 1.68
CA VAL A 71 -8.96 -4.38 1.64
C VAL A 71 -8.00 -5.09 0.70
N LEU A 72 -8.01 -6.42 0.69
CA LEU A 72 -7.14 -7.18 -0.20
C LEU A 72 -7.51 -7.01 -1.68
N PRO A 73 -8.77 -7.22 -2.13
CA PRO A 73 -9.21 -6.87 -3.47
C PRO A 73 -8.89 -5.42 -3.86
N LEU A 74 -9.08 -4.46 -2.95
CA LEU A 74 -8.79 -3.05 -3.19
C LEU A 74 -7.30 -2.81 -3.47
N ILE A 75 -6.40 -3.38 -2.65
CA ILE A 75 -4.94 -3.27 -2.86
C ILE A 75 -4.56 -3.78 -4.26
N PHE A 76 -5.14 -4.91 -4.69
CA PHE A 76 -4.91 -5.45 -6.02
C PHE A 76 -5.50 -4.57 -7.12
N ALA A 77 -6.72 -4.04 -6.94
CA ALA A 77 -7.35 -3.13 -7.89
C ALA A 77 -6.50 -1.87 -8.10
N VAL A 78 -6.04 -1.25 -7.01
CA VAL A 78 -5.14 -0.07 -7.07
C VAL A 78 -3.83 -0.41 -7.78
N TRP A 79 -3.24 -1.57 -7.50
CA TRP A 79 -2.04 -2.02 -8.18
C TRP A 79 -2.24 -2.16 -9.68
N VAL A 80 -3.34 -2.78 -10.11
CA VAL A 80 -3.67 -2.96 -11.53
C VAL A 80 -3.96 -1.62 -12.20
N LEU A 81 -4.76 -0.75 -11.57
CA LEU A 81 -5.11 0.56 -12.10
C LEU A 81 -3.88 1.46 -12.26
N SER A 82 -3.04 1.58 -11.22
CA SER A 82 -1.82 2.39 -11.30
C SER A 82 -0.80 1.84 -12.32
N SER A 83 -0.72 0.51 -12.44
CA SER A 83 0.08 -0.13 -13.49
C SER A 83 -0.49 0.16 -14.89
N GLY A 84 -1.81 0.17 -15.03
CA GLY A 84 -2.51 0.54 -16.27
C GLY A 84 -2.19 1.97 -16.71
N VAL A 85 -2.17 2.91 -15.78
CA VAL A 85 -1.76 4.31 -16.05
C VAL A 85 -0.31 4.38 -16.52
N LEU A 86 0.62 3.67 -15.84
CA LEU A 86 2.02 3.59 -16.26
C LEU A 86 2.17 3.01 -17.66
N LEU A 87 1.38 2.01 -18.01
CA LEU A 87 1.41 1.39 -19.35
C LEU A 87 0.79 2.30 -20.41
N ALA A 88 -0.35 2.92 -20.13
CA ALA A 88 -1.07 3.77 -21.08
C ALA A 88 -0.31 5.04 -21.44
N LEU A 89 0.34 5.67 -20.46
CA LEU A 89 1.12 6.89 -20.64
C LEU A 89 2.59 6.61 -21.00
N GLY A 90 2.97 5.34 -21.04
CA GLY A 90 4.31 4.89 -21.32
C GLY A 90 4.67 4.79 -22.81
N THR A 91 5.89 4.36 -23.09
CA THR A 91 6.35 4.04 -24.46
C THR A 91 5.96 2.62 -24.84
N MET A 92 5.57 2.42 -26.10
CA MET A 92 5.44 1.08 -26.68
C MET A 92 6.79 0.34 -26.59
N GLY A 93 6.74 -0.92 -26.10
CA GLY A 93 7.95 -1.76 -25.99
C GLY A 93 8.36 -2.17 -24.57
N CYS A 94 7.71 -1.64 -23.53
CA CYS A 94 7.95 -2.13 -22.16
C CYS A 94 7.22 -3.46 -21.92
N HIS A 95 7.94 -4.43 -21.31
CA HIS A 95 7.30 -5.67 -20.89
C HIS A 95 6.29 -5.38 -19.74
N ARG A 96 5.02 -5.81 -19.96
CA ARG A 96 3.94 -5.62 -18.98
C ARG A 96 4.31 -6.17 -17.59
N SER A 97 5.01 -7.31 -17.54
CA SER A 97 5.47 -7.91 -16.29
C SER A 97 6.42 -7.01 -15.50
N ASP A 98 7.32 -6.29 -16.18
CA ASP A 98 8.26 -5.39 -15.52
C ASP A 98 7.56 -4.18 -14.92
N VAL A 99 6.55 -3.64 -15.63
CA VAL A 99 5.73 -2.54 -15.14
C VAL A 99 4.96 -2.98 -13.89
N LEU A 100 4.27 -4.12 -13.96
CA LEU A 100 3.52 -4.68 -12.82
C LEU A 100 4.42 -4.93 -11.60
N CYS A 101 5.60 -5.55 -11.79
CA CYS A 101 6.54 -5.81 -10.69
C CYS A 101 7.12 -4.54 -10.06
N ARG A 102 7.32 -3.47 -10.82
CA ARG A 102 7.83 -2.20 -10.29
C ARG A 102 6.72 -1.39 -9.64
N ALA A 103 5.51 -1.40 -10.22
CA ALA A 103 4.35 -0.74 -9.66
C ALA A 103 3.94 -1.33 -8.31
N SER A 104 4.03 -2.66 -8.12
CA SER A 104 3.75 -3.30 -6.83
C SER A 104 4.65 -2.77 -5.71
N ARG A 105 5.93 -2.56 -5.98
CA ARG A 105 6.88 -1.99 -5.02
C ARG A 105 6.66 -0.49 -4.83
N ALA A 106 6.30 0.22 -5.90
CA ALA A 106 6.00 1.65 -5.82
C ALA A 106 4.78 1.90 -4.95
N TRP A 107 3.80 0.99 -4.96
CA TRP A 107 2.58 1.04 -4.18
C TRP A 107 2.73 0.43 -2.77
N GLY A 108 3.33 -0.74 -2.64
CA GLY A 108 3.37 -1.50 -1.38
C GLY A 108 4.12 -0.80 -0.25
N TRP A 109 5.23 -0.13 -0.51
CA TRP A 109 5.97 0.60 0.52
C TRP A 109 5.21 1.78 1.12
N PRO A 110 4.55 2.65 0.31
CA PRO A 110 3.66 3.66 0.86
C PRO A 110 2.53 3.10 1.71
N LEU A 111 1.96 1.96 1.31
CA LEU A 111 0.92 1.29 2.08
C LEU A 111 1.39 0.87 3.47
N LEU A 112 2.62 0.37 3.61
CA LEU A 112 3.18 0.03 4.92
C LEU A 112 3.33 1.26 5.81
N LEU A 113 3.70 2.42 5.25
CA LEU A 113 3.74 3.66 6.00
C LEU A 113 2.35 4.12 6.43
N ALA A 114 1.37 4.05 5.51
CA ALA A 114 -0.02 4.41 5.80
C ALA A 114 -0.71 3.44 6.78
N TRP A 115 -0.19 2.20 6.88
CA TRP A 115 -0.68 1.21 7.83
C TRP A 115 -0.30 1.51 9.29
N VAL A 116 0.84 2.17 9.54
CA VAL A 116 1.36 2.41 10.90
C VAL A 116 0.34 3.08 11.82
N PRO A 117 -0.36 4.18 11.42
CA PRO A 117 -1.40 4.77 12.25
C PRO A 117 -2.50 3.77 12.65
N SER A 118 -2.98 2.97 11.70
CA SER A 118 -4.02 1.95 11.98
C SER A 118 -3.53 0.85 12.92
N ALA A 119 -2.25 0.47 12.83
CA ALA A 119 -1.65 -0.49 13.75
C ALA A 119 -1.54 0.06 15.17
N VAL A 120 -1.23 1.35 15.32
CA VAL A 120 -1.19 2.04 16.62
C VAL A 120 -2.59 2.09 17.22
N GLU A 121 -3.60 2.48 16.45
CA GLU A 121 -5.00 2.47 16.89
C GLU A 121 -5.45 1.08 17.36
N ALA A 122 -5.15 0.04 16.57
CA ALA A 122 -5.48 -1.34 16.94
C ALA A 122 -4.74 -1.80 18.20
N ALA A 123 -3.50 -1.37 18.42
CA ALA A 123 -2.76 -1.68 19.64
C ALA A 123 -3.41 -1.04 20.87
N PHE A 124 -3.81 0.21 20.81
CA PHE A 124 -4.51 0.89 21.91
C PHE A 124 -5.89 0.27 22.16
N ALA A 125 -6.64 -0.05 21.12
CA ALA A 125 -7.92 -0.76 21.26
C ALA A 125 -7.74 -2.13 21.93
N ALA A 126 -6.71 -2.89 21.58
CA ALA A 126 -6.38 -4.17 22.21
C ALA A 126 -5.97 -4.03 23.69
N LEU A 127 -5.45 -2.87 24.08
CA LEU A 127 -5.11 -2.54 25.48
C LEU A 127 -6.31 -1.99 26.29
N GLY A 128 -7.51 -1.94 25.68
CA GLY A 128 -8.74 -1.51 26.32
C GLY A 128 -9.02 -0.01 26.25
N MET A 129 -8.27 0.75 25.47
CA MET A 129 -8.59 2.18 25.22
C MET A 129 -9.89 2.27 24.42
N GLY A 130 -10.86 3.00 24.95
CA GLY A 130 -12.13 3.23 24.28
C GLY A 130 -12.00 4.13 23.05
N GLN A 131 -12.90 3.94 22.08
CA GLN A 131 -12.91 4.76 20.88
C GLN A 131 -13.05 6.26 21.19
N ALA A 132 -13.90 6.62 22.16
CA ALA A 132 -14.11 8.02 22.54
C ALA A 132 -12.80 8.71 22.98
N GLU A 133 -12.00 8.01 23.77
CA GLU A 133 -10.68 8.51 24.22
C GLU A 133 -9.73 8.68 23.02
N TRP A 134 -9.75 7.75 22.07
CA TRP A 134 -8.91 7.82 20.87
C TRP A 134 -9.30 8.98 19.96
N VAL A 135 -10.62 9.17 19.75
CA VAL A 135 -11.14 10.31 18.98
C VAL A 135 -10.79 11.64 19.67
N GLU A 136 -10.90 11.73 20.99
CA GLU A 136 -10.52 12.92 21.75
C GLU A 136 -9.03 13.24 21.56
N ILE A 137 -8.14 12.25 21.70
CA ILE A 137 -6.69 12.42 21.49
C ILE A 137 -6.37 12.93 20.07
N LEU A 138 -7.09 12.48 19.05
CA LEU A 138 -6.86 12.88 17.65
C LEU A 138 -7.54 14.19 17.28
N SER A 139 -8.60 14.61 17.98
CA SER A 139 -9.33 15.85 17.70
C SER A 139 -8.62 17.10 18.23
N VAL A 140 -7.77 16.94 19.23
CA VAL A 140 -7.00 18.03 19.83
C VAL A 140 -5.65 18.16 19.12
N PRO A 141 -5.23 19.39 18.71
CA PRO A 141 -3.89 19.61 18.18
C PRO A 141 -2.82 19.16 19.18
N GLY A 142 -2.03 18.16 18.79
CA GLY A 142 -1.05 17.55 19.67
C GLY A 142 -0.09 16.61 18.95
N PRO A 143 0.81 15.96 19.71
CA PRO A 143 1.83 15.10 19.12
C PRO A 143 1.24 13.90 18.35
N TRP A 144 0.13 13.34 18.81
CA TRP A 144 -0.55 12.20 18.14
C TRP A 144 -1.16 12.60 16.81
N GLN A 145 -1.91 13.70 16.75
CA GLN A 145 -2.48 14.23 15.51
C GLN A 145 -1.37 14.57 14.51
N THR A 146 -0.31 15.23 14.98
CA THR A 146 0.86 15.57 14.16
C THR A 146 1.53 14.30 13.60
N ALA A 147 1.72 13.27 14.43
CA ALA A 147 2.30 12.01 14.00
C ALA A 147 1.44 11.32 12.94
N TYR A 148 0.12 11.28 13.11
CA TYR A 148 -0.81 10.74 12.11
C TYR A 148 -0.70 11.44 10.76
N LEU A 149 -0.77 12.76 10.75
CA LEU A 149 -0.63 13.57 9.54
C LEU A 149 0.75 13.39 8.89
N ALA A 150 1.80 13.28 9.70
CA ALA A 150 3.16 13.04 9.20
C ALA A 150 3.27 11.67 8.48
N PHE A 151 2.70 10.59 9.05
CA PHE A 151 2.72 9.28 8.42
C PHE A 151 1.97 9.25 7.08
N TYR A 152 0.76 9.83 7.01
CA TYR A 152 0.00 9.89 5.75
C TYR A 152 0.68 10.77 4.71
N THR A 153 1.21 11.93 5.12
CA THR A 153 1.97 12.82 4.22
C THR A 153 3.24 12.14 3.72
N ALA A 154 3.96 11.43 4.58
CA ALA A 154 5.13 10.65 4.20
C ALA A 154 4.76 9.52 3.23
N ALA A 155 3.68 8.79 3.51
CA ALA A 155 3.18 7.72 2.62
C ALA A 155 2.85 8.27 1.22
N ALA A 156 2.10 9.37 1.14
CA ALA A 156 1.75 10.02 -0.12
C ALA A 156 3.00 10.51 -0.88
N SER A 157 3.93 11.16 -0.18
CA SER A 157 5.19 11.64 -0.76
C SER A 157 6.05 10.49 -1.30
N VAL A 158 6.18 9.41 -0.53
CA VAL A 158 6.90 8.20 -0.94
C VAL A 158 6.22 7.55 -2.15
N ALA A 159 4.88 7.51 -2.20
CA ALA A 159 4.15 6.99 -3.35
C ALA A 159 4.49 7.78 -4.62
N VAL A 160 4.37 9.11 -4.59
CA VAL A 160 4.71 9.98 -5.72
C VAL A 160 6.15 9.75 -6.18
N LEU A 161 7.11 9.81 -5.27
CA LEU A 161 8.53 9.62 -5.59
C LEU A 161 8.81 8.25 -6.21
N LYS A 162 8.21 7.18 -5.67
CA LYS A 162 8.41 5.82 -6.19
C LYS A 162 7.75 5.62 -7.55
N PHE A 163 6.56 6.15 -7.80
CA PHE A 163 5.91 6.09 -9.10
C PHE A 163 6.67 6.90 -10.15
N VAL A 164 7.16 8.11 -9.82
CA VAL A 164 8.00 8.93 -10.71
C VAL A 164 9.30 8.19 -11.07
N ARG A 165 10.00 7.63 -10.08
CA ARG A 165 11.21 6.83 -10.34
C ARG A 165 10.91 5.58 -11.17
N THR A 166 9.77 4.94 -10.93
CA THR A 166 9.31 3.79 -11.70
C THR A 166 9.05 4.18 -13.16
N ALA A 167 8.29 5.25 -13.41
CA ALA A 167 8.03 5.77 -14.74
C ALA A 167 9.33 6.08 -15.48
N ARG A 168 10.28 6.75 -14.82
CA ARG A 168 11.59 7.09 -15.40
C ARG A 168 12.41 5.86 -15.78
N THR A 169 12.43 4.85 -14.89
CA THR A 169 13.22 3.64 -15.11
C THR A 169 12.65 2.77 -16.23
N ILE A 170 11.32 2.72 -16.35
CA ILE A 170 10.63 1.89 -17.35
C ILE A 170 10.69 2.56 -18.72
N HIS A 171 10.38 3.86 -18.81
CA HIS A 171 10.15 4.52 -20.08
C HIS A 171 11.38 5.23 -20.63
N LYS A 172 12.44 5.44 -19.83
CA LYS A 172 13.69 6.13 -20.22
C LYS A 172 13.45 7.48 -20.92
N ARG A 173 12.32 8.14 -20.61
CA ARG A 173 11.90 9.43 -21.19
C ARG A 173 12.52 10.61 -20.45
N SER A 174 12.19 11.82 -20.93
CA SER A 174 12.54 13.08 -20.27
C SER A 174 12.06 13.09 -18.80
N TRP A 175 12.70 13.92 -18.00
CA TRP A 175 12.32 14.06 -16.59
C TRP A 175 10.89 14.56 -16.43
N ALA A 176 10.49 15.54 -17.23
CA ALA A 176 9.15 16.11 -17.20
C ALA A 176 8.06 15.07 -17.50
N THR A 177 8.23 14.26 -18.56
CA THR A 177 7.28 13.19 -18.90
C THR A 177 7.21 12.13 -17.82
N SER A 178 8.35 11.76 -17.22
CA SER A 178 8.39 10.77 -16.14
C SER A 178 7.69 11.28 -14.88
N VAL A 179 7.83 12.56 -14.56
CA VAL A 179 7.12 13.21 -13.46
C VAL A 179 5.61 13.19 -13.72
N ALA A 180 5.16 13.65 -14.88
CA ALA A 180 3.74 13.68 -15.23
C ALA A 180 3.11 12.27 -15.15
N THR A 181 3.75 11.26 -15.75
CA THR A 181 3.27 9.88 -15.74
C THR A 181 3.26 9.28 -14.32
N GLY A 182 4.32 9.51 -13.55
CA GLY A 182 4.43 8.99 -12.18
C GLY A 182 3.44 9.66 -11.23
N VAL A 183 3.25 10.96 -11.34
CA VAL A 183 2.26 11.72 -10.56
C VAL A 183 0.84 11.24 -10.91
N ALA A 184 0.51 11.06 -12.18
CA ALA A 184 -0.80 10.55 -12.59
C ALA A 184 -1.08 9.15 -11.99
N ALA A 185 -0.09 8.24 -12.04
CA ALA A 185 -0.22 6.92 -11.43
C ALA A 185 -0.37 6.98 -9.90
N ALA A 186 0.36 7.89 -9.23
CA ALA A 186 0.26 8.11 -7.79
C ALA A 186 -1.10 8.69 -7.38
N ILE A 187 -1.63 9.66 -8.14
CA ILE A 187 -2.97 10.23 -7.91
C ILE A 187 -4.04 9.15 -7.99
N VAL A 188 -3.99 8.29 -9.01
CA VAL A 188 -4.94 7.18 -9.14
C VAL A 188 -4.79 6.21 -7.95
N ALA A 189 -3.57 5.84 -7.58
CA ALA A 189 -3.34 4.94 -6.48
C ALA A 189 -3.82 5.50 -5.14
N ILE A 190 -3.43 6.73 -4.80
CA ILE A 190 -3.79 7.40 -3.55
C ILE A 190 -5.29 7.70 -3.54
N GLY A 191 -5.84 8.23 -4.64
CA GLY A 191 -7.24 8.61 -4.74
C GLY A 191 -8.17 7.43 -4.57
N VAL A 192 -7.95 6.33 -5.31
CA VAL A 192 -8.78 5.12 -5.17
C VAL A 192 -8.65 4.53 -3.77
N PHE A 193 -7.45 4.48 -3.21
CA PHE A 193 -7.26 3.96 -1.85
C PHE A 193 -7.96 4.83 -0.80
N ALA A 194 -7.85 6.15 -0.88
CA ALA A 194 -8.46 7.10 0.04
C ALA A 194 -10.01 7.12 -0.03
N LEU A 195 -10.60 6.68 -1.15
CA LEU A 195 -12.07 6.57 -1.24
C LEU A 195 -12.64 5.47 -0.32
N PHE A 196 -11.86 4.43 -0.05
CA PHE A 196 -12.32 3.21 0.64
C PHE A 196 -11.59 2.96 1.97
N VAL A 197 -10.40 3.50 2.12
CA VAL A 197 -9.57 3.31 3.32
C VAL A 197 -9.27 4.66 3.92
N ARG A 198 -9.49 4.73 5.20
CA ARG A 198 -9.21 5.87 6.04
C ARG A 198 -7.72 5.92 6.38
#